data_7a8a9a3cca85bf08927145ddd0081a63
#
_entry.id   7a8a9a3cca85bf08927145ddd0081a63
#
_cell.length_a   1.000
_cell.length_b   1.000
_cell.length_c   1.000
_cell.angle_alpha   90.00
_cell.angle_beta   90.00
_cell.angle_gamma   90.00
#
_symmetry.space_group_name_H-M   'P 1'
#
loop_
_entity.id
_entity.type
_entity.pdbx_description
1 polymer ?
#
loop_
_entity_poly.entity_id
_entity_poly.type
_entity_poly.pdbx_seq_one_letter_code
_entity_poly.pdbx_strand_id
1 'polypeptide(L)'
;MQFNPLYPSLPSKLFHIQQPSPLRGAKAGHFNAALADELQWSEDEKDAWVEICSGQRTFSEFPSLAMVYAGHQFGQWAGQLGDGRGLLIAQILNTKGQTIDLHLKGAGPTPYSRMGDGRAVLRSVVREYLAGHALNALGVASSHAVGFTTSTQGVQREKLELGAMLLRTSECHIRLGHFEWINQYAPELLSEFTQKCIEWHYPECLETENPILSFAKKVIERTAIMIAKWQLVGFAHGVMNTDNLNITGSTLDFGPYGFMERFRPNWINNHSDYQGRYTYQNQPSIGHWNLWTWLNNLIPLAEPEQKDQFKEELARCLEQFEPTFIEHYTTGLCQKMGLPHFHKDSLDCSFSFLKILQTEQLDYTESFIRLQNKEYKTLRDDCLDIRQFDEFLSQYQSIREHQDTAELDANMQQANPIYILRNHMAQHAIEAAERDDFSEVDRLFKLLNQPYTRQPELEQPQDLGPLPSDVPDVAVSCSS
;
A
#
# COMPACT_ATOMS: atom_id res chain seq x y z
N MET A 1 19.93 0.62 17.30
CA MET A 1 18.91 1.59 16.80
C MET A 1 19.05 2.94 17.50
N GLN A 2 18.72 4.04 16.83
CA GLN A 2 18.63 5.38 17.44
C GLN A 2 17.15 5.75 17.59
N PHE A 3 16.68 5.87 18.84
CA PHE A 3 15.28 6.15 19.15
C PHE A 3 14.93 7.63 18.95
N ASN A 4 13.74 7.90 18.43
CA ASN A 4 13.16 9.23 18.30
C ASN A 4 11.65 9.18 18.63
N PRO A 5 11.27 9.12 19.93
CA PRO A 5 9.90 8.88 20.37
C PRO A 5 9.03 10.13 20.19
N LEU A 6 8.39 10.27 19.05
CA LEU A 6 7.48 11.37 18.72
C LEU A 6 6.06 11.12 19.27
N TYR A 7 5.46 9.98 18.93
CA TYR A 7 4.06 9.69 19.27
C TYR A 7 3.78 9.66 20.78
N PRO A 8 4.66 9.12 21.65
CA PRO A 8 4.47 9.17 23.10
C PRO A 8 4.45 10.59 23.71
N SER A 9 4.90 11.61 22.97
CA SER A 9 4.81 13.00 23.40
C SER A 9 3.41 13.61 23.29
N LEU A 10 2.49 12.93 22.59
CA LEU A 10 1.10 13.35 22.46
C LEU A 10 0.31 13.12 23.75
N PRO A 11 -0.83 13.81 23.93
CA PRO A 11 -1.73 13.56 25.05
C PRO A 11 -2.16 12.09 25.16
N SER A 12 -2.14 11.55 26.38
CA SER A 12 -2.42 10.13 26.67
C SER A 12 -3.81 9.64 26.27
N LYS A 13 -4.74 10.55 25.94
CA LYS A 13 -6.04 10.18 25.36
C LYS A 13 -5.90 9.53 23.97
N LEU A 14 -4.81 9.80 23.24
CA LEU A 14 -4.61 9.36 21.85
C LEU A 14 -4.01 7.94 21.73
N PHE A 15 -3.64 7.33 22.85
CA PHE A 15 -3.07 5.99 22.86
C PHE A 15 -3.23 5.30 24.21
N HIS A 16 -3.01 3.99 24.21
CA HIS A 16 -2.94 3.18 25.42
C HIS A 16 -1.58 2.50 25.52
N ILE A 17 -0.84 2.75 26.60
CA ILE A 17 0.45 2.08 26.86
C ILE A 17 0.18 0.64 27.27
N GLN A 18 0.80 -0.29 26.54
CA GLN A 18 0.63 -1.71 26.76
C GLN A 18 1.83 -2.49 26.21
N GLN A 19 2.27 -3.51 26.95
CA GLN A 19 3.26 -4.44 26.47
C GLN A 19 2.63 -5.45 25.49
N PRO A 20 3.35 -5.90 24.46
CA PRO A 20 2.89 -6.98 23.61
C PRO A 20 2.68 -8.26 24.41
N SER A 21 1.69 -9.05 24.01
CA SER A 21 1.52 -10.43 24.45
C SER A 21 2.37 -11.31 23.54
N PRO A 22 3.48 -11.88 24.00
CA PRO A 22 4.39 -12.63 23.15
C PRO A 22 3.72 -13.80 22.43
N LEU A 23 4.20 -14.11 21.22
CA LEU A 23 3.79 -15.30 20.49
C LEU A 23 4.48 -16.53 21.09
N ARG A 24 3.71 -17.44 21.68
CA ARG A 24 4.25 -18.63 22.36
C ARG A 24 4.85 -19.59 21.33
N GLY A 25 6.07 -20.07 21.62
CA GLY A 25 6.78 -20.99 20.73
C GLY A 25 7.09 -20.35 19.37
N ALA A 26 7.40 -19.06 19.38
CA ALA A 26 7.77 -18.33 18.17
C ALA A 26 8.98 -18.95 17.49
N LYS A 27 8.90 -19.06 16.16
CA LYS A 27 9.96 -19.50 15.27
C LYS A 27 10.25 -18.41 14.24
N ALA A 28 11.45 -18.43 13.70
CA ALA A 28 11.80 -17.60 12.54
C ALA A 28 10.87 -17.90 11.36
N GLY A 29 10.31 -16.88 10.76
CA GLY A 29 9.71 -16.92 9.45
C GLY A 29 10.70 -16.39 8.41
N HIS A 30 10.71 -15.08 8.17
CA HIS A 30 11.68 -14.46 7.27
C HIS A 30 12.17 -13.11 7.82
N PHE A 31 13.43 -12.75 7.53
CA PHE A 31 14.08 -11.53 8.01
C PHE A 31 14.65 -10.72 6.84
N ASN A 32 14.34 -9.42 6.83
CA ASN A 32 14.85 -8.46 5.86
C ASN A 32 16.10 -7.76 6.43
N ALA A 33 17.25 -8.38 6.25
CA ALA A 33 18.52 -7.85 6.76
C ALA A 33 18.86 -6.47 6.17
N ALA A 34 18.58 -6.25 4.88
CA ALA A 34 18.87 -4.98 4.22
C ALA A 34 18.06 -3.82 4.83
N LEU A 35 16.78 -4.06 5.16
CA LEU A 35 15.97 -3.05 5.84
C LEU A 35 16.44 -2.83 7.29
N ALA A 36 16.86 -3.88 7.99
CA ALA A 36 17.44 -3.74 9.33
C ALA A 36 18.72 -2.89 9.31
N ASP A 37 19.57 -3.02 8.27
CA ASP A 37 20.74 -2.18 8.04
C ASP A 37 20.36 -0.73 7.79
N GLU A 38 19.36 -0.46 6.93
CA GLU A 38 18.83 0.89 6.67
C GLU A 38 18.29 1.53 7.95
N LEU A 39 17.68 0.74 8.82
CA LEU A 39 17.13 1.14 10.11
C LEU A 39 18.17 1.18 11.23
N GLN A 40 19.45 1.01 10.91
CA GLN A 40 20.59 1.08 11.84
C GLN A 40 20.48 0.10 13.02
N TRP A 41 19.97 -1.10 12.76
CA TRP A 41 19.96 -2.16 13.77
C TRP A 41 21.39 -2.60 14.09
N SER A 42 21.72 -2.70 15.38
CA SER A 42 22.98 -3.29 15.84
C SER A 42 22.99 -4.81 15.62
N GLU A 43 24.18 -5.43 15.67
CA GLU A 43 24.28 -6.88 15.54
C GLU A 43 23.49 -7.60 16.65
N ASP A 44 23.49 -7.07 17.91
CA ASP A 44 22.67 -7.63 19.01
C ASP A 44 21.16 -7.58 18.70
N GLU A 45 20.68 -6.53 18.04
CA GLU A 45 19.28 -6.42 17.63
C GLU A 45 18.97 -7.35 16.46
N LYS A 46 19.89 -7.50 15.51
CA LYS A 46 19.77 -8.46 14.40
C LYS A 46 19.77 -9.89 14.91
N ASP A 47 20.66 -10.26 15.85
CA ASP A 47 20.67 -11.59 16.46
C ASP A 47 19.37 -11.88 17.22
N ALA A 48 18.79 -10.87 17.86
CA ALA A 48 17.54 -10.96 18.63
C ALA A 48 16.27 -10.70 17.79
N TRP A 49 16.33 -10.68 16.45
CA TRP A 49 15.20 -10.29 15.62
C TRP A 49 13.94 -11.15 15.85
N VAL A 50 14.09 -12.44 16.13
CA VAL A 50 12.97 -13.33 16.42
C VAL A 50 12.28 -12.92 17.71
N GLU A 51 13.04 -12.56 18.74
CA GLU A 51 12.51 -12.10 20.04
C GLU A 51 11.76 -10.76 19.89
N ILE A 52 12.31 -9.83 19.08
CA ILE A 52 11.69 -8.53 18.80
C ILE A 52 10.42 -8.74 17.99
N CYS A 53 10.48 -9.47 16.88
CA CYS A 53 9.33 -9.71 15.99
C CYS A 53 8.24 -10.60 16.61
N SER A 54 8.52 -11.31 17.71
CA SER A 54 7.54 -12.10 18.46
C SER A 54 7.01 -11.41 19.72
N GLY A 55 7.46 -10.18 19.98
CA GLY A 55 7.06 -9.41 21.16
C GLY A 55 7.66 -9.91 22.47
N GLN A 56 8.67 -10.78 22.43
CA GLN A 56 9.39 -11.26 23.62
C GLN A 56 10.38 -10.22 24.13
N ARG A 57 10.99 -9.45 23.21
CA ARG A 57 11.88 -8.33 23.53
C ARG A 57 11.22 -7.01 23.15
N THR A 58 11.19 -6.06 24.08
CA THR A 58 10.72 -4.69 23.91
C THR A 58 11.83 -3.70 24.28
N PHE A 59 11.60 -2.43 24.04
CA PHE A 59 12.61 -1.38 24.21
C PHE A 59 12.24 -0.51 25.42
N SER A 60 13.18 -0.27 26.33
CA SER A 60 12.98 0.63 27.49
C SER A 60 12.87 2.09 27.07
N GLU A 61 13.47 2.45 25.93
CA GLU A 61 13.52 3.80 25.36
C GLU A 61 12.19 4.24 24.74
N PHE A 62 11.27 3.29 24.51
CA PHE A 62 9.98 3.55 23.90
C PHE A 62 8.85 2.77 24.59
N PRO A 63 7.83 3.44 25.15
CA PRO A 63 6.69 2.75 25.71
C PRO A 63 5.84 2.17 24.56
N SER A 64 5.76 0.84 24.46
CA SER A 64 4.86 0.19 23.49
C SER A 64 3.43 0.68 23.70
N LEU A 65 2.75 1.04 22.62
CA LEU A 65 1.43 1.65 22.71
C LEU A 65 0.50 1.22 21.56
N ALA A 66 -0.80 1.19 21.85
CA ALA A 66 -1.87 1.05 20.88
C ALA A 66 -2.48 2.43 20.60
N MET A 67 -2.55 2.81 19.32
CA MET A 67 -3.14 4.09 18.90
C MET A 67 -4.67 3.96 18.83
N VAL A 68 -5.38 5.06 19.14
CA VAL A 68 -6.83 5.17 18.93
C VAL A 68 -7.12 5.99 17.69
N TYR A 69 -8.07 5.56 16.91
CA TYR A 69 -8.60 6.26 15.75
C TYR A 69 -10.06 5.86 15.51
N ALA A 70 -10.70 6.47 14.56
CA ALA A 70 -12.03 6.11 14.08
C ALA A 70 -11.96 5.84 12.58
N GLY A 71 -13.08 5.76 11.90
CA GLY A 71 -13.09 5.70 10.46
C GLY A 71 -14.46 5.42 9.86
N HIS A 72 -14.50 5.60 8.55
CA HIS A 72 -15.60 5.17 7.70
C HIS A 72 -15.20 3.89 6.99
N GLN A 73 -15.87 2.79 7.31
CA GLN A 73 -15.68 1.48 6.70
C GLN A 73 -16.79 1.21 5.68
N PHE A 74 -16.43 0.90 4.45
CA PHE A 74 -17.38 0.80 3.33
C PHE A 74 -18.27 2.06 3.17
N GLY A 75 -17.73 3.23 3.51
CA GLY A 75 -18.43 4.51 3.43
C GLY A 75 -19.38 4.81 4.60
N GLN A 76 -19.43 3.95 5.61
CA GLN A 76 -20.26 4.14 6.80
C GLN A 76 -19.41 4.39 8.03
N TRP A 77 -19.87 5.29 8.90
CA TRP A 77 -19.21 5.57 10.17
C TRP A 77 -19.16 4.34 11.05
N ALA A 78 -17.94 3.88 11.37
CA ALA A 78 -17.71 2.68 12.19
C ALA A 78 -17.49 3.01 13.69
N GLY A 79 -17.45 4.29 14.05
CA GLY A 79 -17.17 4.73 15.42
C GLY A 79 -15.72 4.54 15.83
N GLN A 80 -15.48 4.40 17.13
CA GLN A 80 -14.13 4.18 17.65
C GLN A 80 -13.56 2.86 17.17
N LEU A 81 -12.38 2.96 16.61
CA LEU A 81 -11.48 1.87 16.22
C LEU A 81 -10.17 2.02 17.01
N GLY A 82 -9.09 1.52 16.45
CA GLY A 82 -7.75 1.63 16.99
C GLY A 82 -6.93 0.40 16.66
N ASP A 83 -5.71 0.35 17.16
CA ASP A 83 -4.79 -0.77 16.98
C ASP A 83 -5.27 -2.02 17.73
N GLY A 84 -6.32 -2.67 17.22
CA GLY A 84 -6.97 -3.81 17.87
C GLY A 84 -6.13 -5.10 17.90
N ARG A 85 -5.05 -5.16 17.13
CA ARG A 85 -4.12 -6.30 17.08
C ARG A 85 -2.67 -5.87 16.83
N GLY A 86 -2.35 -4.62 17.06
CA GLY A 86 -1.03 -4.07 16.78
C GLY A 86 -0.57 -3.13 17.88
N LEU A 87 0.74 -2.93 17.96
CA LEU A 87 1.37 -1.97 18.87
C LEU A 87 2.49 -1.26 18.15
N LEU A 88 2.54 0.07 18.28
CA LEU A 88 3.76 0.82 17.99
C LEU A 88 4.76 0.52 19.10
N ILE A 89 5.87 -0.14 18.75
CA ILE A 89 6.86 -0.61 19.74
C ILE A 89 8.14 0.21 19.73
N ALA A 90 8.37 1.01 18.69
CA ALA A 90 9.47 1.96 18.61
C ALA A 90 9.21 2.99 17.51
N GLN A 91 9.89 4.13 17.64
CA GLN A 91 10.13 5.11 16.59
C GLN A 91 11.63 5.38 16.55
N ILE A 92 12.27 5.17 15.41
CA ILE A 92 13.72 5.19 15.26
C ILE A 92 14.13 6.03 14.05
N LEU A 93 15.37 6.49 14.02
CA LEU A 93 15.94 7.17 12.85
C LEU A 93 16.55 6.14 11.89
N ASN A 94 16.24 6.26 10.61
CA ASN A 94 16.92 5.52 9.55
C ASN A 94 18.26 6.20 9.18
N THR A 95 19.01 5.61 8.24
CA THR A 95 20.30 6.15 7.73
C THR A 95 20.18 7.53 7.09
N LYS A 96 18.96 7.96 6.71
CA LYS A 96 18.68 9.28 6.14
C LYS A 96 18.25 10.30 7.20
N GLY A 97 18.21 9.91 8.48
CA GLY A 97 17.72 10.76 9.58
C GLY A 97 16.21 10.94 9.62
N GLN A 98 15.45 10.12 8.92
CA GLN A 98 13.99 10.13 8.95
C GLN A 98 13.49 9.24 10.07
N THR A 99 12.43 9.66 10.76
CA THR A 99 11.77 8.83 11.77
C THR A 99 10.94 7.76 11.10
N ILE A 100 11.14 6.52 11.54
CA ILE A 100 10.41 5.33 11.06
C ILE A 100 9.72 4.66 12.25
N ASP A 101 8.45 4.39 12.09
CA ASP A 101 7.64 3.64 13.04
C ASP A 101 7.94 2.14 12.93
N LEU A 102 8.14 1.48 14.07
CA LEU A 102 8.15 0.03 14.18
C LEU A 102 6.83 -0.43 14.84
N HIS A 103 5.96 -1.05 14.05
CA HIS A 103 4.62 -1.45 14.46
C HIS A 103 4.45 -2.97 14.41
N LEU A 104 4.22 -3.59 15.57
CA LEU A 104 4.13 -5.04 15.72
C LEU A 104 2.69 -5.53 15.55
N LYS A 105 2.38 -6.14 14.41
CA LYS A 105 1.06 -6.73 14.10
C LYS A 105 0.94 -8.12 14.71
N GLY A 106 -0.21 -8.43 15.31
CA GLY A 106 -0.46 -9.69 15.99
C GLY A 106 -0.05 -9.67 17.47
N ALA A 107 0.22 -8.49 18.01
CA ALA A 107 0.79 -8.26 19.35
C ALA A 107 -0.10 -8.66 20.54
N GLY A 108 -1.26 -9.26 20.28
CA GLY A 108 -2.24 -9.65 21.28
C GLY A 108 -3.36 -8.62 21.46
N PRO A 109 -4.31 -8.90 22.36
CA PRO A 109 -5.46 -8.03 22.56
C PRO A 109 -5.05 -6.68 23.16
N THR A 110 -5.70 -5.63 22.68
CA THR A 110 -5.59 -4.25 23.16
C THR A 110 -6.96 -3.73 23.60
N PRO A 111 -7.10 -2.57 24.21
CA PRO A 111 -8.41 -1.98 24.48
C PRO A 111 -9.29 -1.78 23.23
N TYR A 112 -8.70 -1.80 22.05
CA TYR A 112 -9.37 -1.59 20.76
C TYR A 112 -9.67 -2.88 20.00
N SER A 113 -9.37 -4.06 20.56
CA SER A 113 -9.60 -5.35 19.91
C SER A 113 -11.07 -5.73 19.79
N ARG A 114 -11.97 -5.00 20.48
CA ARG A 114 -13.39 -5.35 20.59
C ARG A 114 -13.52 -6.78 21.14
N MET A 115 -14.08 -7.73 20.34
CA MET A 115 -14.16 -9.15 20.70
C MET A 115 -13.05 -9.99 20.02
N GLY A 116 -12.06 -9.36 19.36
CA GLY A 116 -10.95 -10.04 18.70
C GLY A 116 -9.88 -10.49 19.68
N ASP A 117 -9.13 -11.52 19.29
CA ASP A 117 -8.01 -12.07 20.07
C ASP A 117 -6.70 -11.28 19.94
N GLY A 118 -6.68 -10.24 19.10
CA GLY A 118 -5.50 -9.43 18.86
C GLY A 118 -4.36 -10.15 18.12
N ARG A 119 -4.61 -11.34 17.59
CA ARG A 119 -3.60 -12.14 16.88
C ARG A 119 -3.66 -11.93 15.36
N ALA A 120 -2.57 -12.26 14.71
CA ALA A 120 -2.49 -12.41 13.27
C ALA A 120 -2.22 -13.87 12.91
N VAL A 121 -2.59 -14.27 11.70
CA VAL A 121 -2.35 -15.62 11.17
C VAL A 121 -1.27 -15.60 10.11
N LEU A 122 -0.55 -16.71 9.95
CA LEU A 122 0.59 -16.83 9.04
C LEU A 122 0.23 -16.40 7.61
N ARG A 123 -0.91 -16.82 7.11
CA ARG A 123 -1.41 -16.46 5.78
C ARG A 123 -1.44 -14.93 5.57
N SER A 124 -2.07 -14.19 6.50
CA SER A 124 -2.18 -12.74 6.37
C SER A 124 -0.83 -12.02 6.56
N VAL A 125 0.07 -12.60 7.34
CA VAL A 125 1.41 -12.05 7.59
C VAL A 125 2.31 -12.23 6.35
N VAL A 126 2.33 -13.41 5.74
CA VAL A 126 3.09 -13.66 4.49
C VAL A 126 2.61 -12.77 3.37
N ARG A 127 1.28 -12.64 3.19
CA ARG A 127 0.71 -11.75 2.17
C ARG A 127 1.18 -10.30 2.36
N GLU A 128 1.06 -9.77 3.56
CA GLU A 128 1.45 -8.39 3.85
C GLU A 128 2.96 -8.17 3.72
N TYR A 129 3.77 -9.11 4.22
CA TYR A 129 5.23 -9.05 4.13
C TYR A 129 5.71 -8.94 2.68
N LEU A 130 5.22 -9.81 1.80
CA LEU A 130 5.58 -9.81 0.39
C LEU A 130 4.98 -8.62 -0.37
N ALA A 131 3.75 -8.18 -0.04
CA ALA A 131 3.11 -7.06 -0.72
C ALA A 131 3.80 -5.73 -0.45
N GLY A 132 4.11 -5.44 0.82
CA GLY A 132 4.84 -4.22 1.17
C GLY A 132 6.21 -4.17 0.50
N HIS A 133 6.93 -5.30 0.46
CA HIS A 133 8.19 -5.42 -0.25
C HIS A 133 8.03 -5.18 -1.76
N ALA A 134 7.07 -5.85 -2.40
CA ALA A 134 6.81 -5.72 -3.83
C ALA A 134 6.45 -4.28 -4.23
N LEU A 135 5.54 -3.61 -3.48
CA LEU A 135 5.14 -2.24 -3.79
C LEU A 135 6.31 -1.25 -3.64
N ASN A 136 7.12 -1.37 -2.60
CA ASN A 136 8.31 -0.53 -2.44
C ASN A 136 9.28 -0.72 -3.62
N ALA A 137 9.53 -1.96 -4.05
CA ALA A 137 10.39 -2.25 -5.20
C ALA A 137 9.80 -1.74 -6.54
N LEU A 138 8.46 -1.68 -6.65
CA LEU A 138 7.75 -1.06 -7.77
C LEU A 138 7.74 0.48 -7.71
N GLY A 139 8.34 1.10 -6.70
CA GLY A 139 8.36 2.55 -6.52
C GLY A 139 7.05 3.14 -6.00
N VAL A 140 6.19 2.33 -5.41
CA VAL A 140 4.95 2.74 -4.75
C VAL A 140 5.20 2.89 -3.25
N ALA A 141 5.00 4.08 -2.68
CA ALA A 141 5.16 4.29 -1.25
C ALA A 141 4.27 3.33 -0.45
N SER A 142 4.88 2.59 0.45
CA SER A 142 4.22 1.53 1.21
C SER A 142 4.90 1.27 2.53
N SER A 143 4.15 0.78 3.52
CA SER A 143 4.76 0.12 4.66
C SER A 143 5.63 -1.05 4.18
N HIS A 144 6.70 -1.30 4.93
CA HIS A 144 7.59 -2.43 4.72
C HIS A 144 7.58 -3.30 5.99
N ALA A 145 8.40 -4.33 6.05
CA ALA A 145 8.56 -5.09 7.29
C ALA A 145 10.00 -5.61 7.46
N VAL A 146 10.49 -5.51 8.69
CA VAL A 146 11.81 -6.04 9.07
C VAL A 146 11.80 -7.56 9.06
N GLY A 147 10.68 -8.16 9.44
CA GLY A 147 10.55 -9.60 9.45
C GLY A 147 9.25 -10.07 10.09
N PHE A 148 9.04 -11.36 10.06
CA PHE A 148 7.92 -11.99 10.73
C PHE A 148 8.31 -13.30 11.41
N THR A 149 7.56 -13.63 12.44
CA THR A 149 7.66 -14.88 13.16
C THR A 149 6.37 -15.68 13.04
N THR A 150 6.47 -16.99 13.13
CA THR A 150 5.34 -17.92 13.16
C THR A 150 5.37 -18.78 14.42
N SER A 151 4.29 -19.49 14.68
CA SER A 151 4.16 -20.39 15.83
C SER A 151 3.18 -21.50 15.53
N THR A 152 3.36 -22.63 16.21
CA THR A 152 2.36 -23.72 16.23
C THR A 152 1.13 -23.40 17.07
N GLN A 153 1.10 -22.24 17.75
CA GLN A 153 -0.11 -21.76 18.43
C GLN A 153 -1.23 -21.54 17.43
N GLY A 154 -2.31 -22.29 17.56
CA GLY A 154 -3.49 -22.13 16.72
C GLY A 154 -4.24 -20.83 17.03
N VAL A 155 -4.68 -20.16 15.99
CA VAL A 155 -5.53 -18.96 16.04
C VAL A 155 -6.83 -19.27 15.30
N GLN A 156 -7.98 -19.13 16.00
CA GLN A 156 -9.28 -19.43 15.42
C GLN A 156 -9.70 -18.31 14.47
N ARG A 157 -9.94 -18.66 13.21
CA ARG A 157 -10.56 -17.84 12.18
C ARG A 157 -11.72 -18.64 11.57
N GLU A 158 -11.91 -18.67 10.28
CA GLU A 158 -12.84 -19.61 9.64
C GLU A 158 -12.44 -21.07 9.89
N LYS A 159 -11.14 -21.32 9.93
CA LYS A 159 -10.50 -22.56 10.38
C LYS A 159 -9.44 -22.25 11.45
N LEU A 160 -8.88 -23.28 12.08
CA LEU A 160 -7.72 -23.12 12.96
C LEU A 160 -6.49 -22.90 12.08
N GLU A 161 -5.82 -21.75 12.25
CA GLU A 161 -4.66 -21.35 11.46
C GLU A 161 -3.45 -21.11 12.35
N LEU A 162 -2.24 -21.17 11.79
CA LEU A 162 -0.99 -20.89 12.52
C LEU A 162 -0.91 -19.40 12.89
N GLY A 163 -0.60 -19.12 14.15
CA GLY A 163 -0.34 -17.77 14.64
C GLY A 163 0.97 -17.22 14.10
N ALA A 164 1.00 -15.92 13.81
CA ALA A 164 2.19 -15.21 13.37
C ALA A 164 2.21 -13.76 13.87
N MET A 165 3.37 -13.12 13.86
CA MET A 165 3.55 -11.70 14.15
C MET A 165 4.45 -11.08 13.10
N LEU A 166 4.14 -9.84 12.72
CA LEU A 166 4.86 -9.08 11.70
C LEU A 166 5.36 -7.76 12.29
N LEU A 167 6.65 -7.47 12.15
CA LEU A 167 7.21 -6.17 12.49
C LEU A 167 7.19 -5.27 11.26
N ARG A 168 6.13 -4.47 11.15
CA ARG A 168 5.96 -3.45 10.10
C ARG A 168 6.85 -2.26 10.34
N THR A 169 7.22 -1.60 9.26
CA THR A 169 7.83 -0.28 9.27
C THR A 169 7.06 0.67 8.37
N SER A 170 6.95 1.92 8.77
CA SER A 170 6.37 2.97 7.96
C SER A 170 6.94 4.33 8.36
N GLU A 171 6.99 5.26 7.43
CA GLU A 171 7.25 6.66 7.73
C GLU A 171 6.24 7.20 8.77
N CYS A 172 5.00 6.69 8.75
CA CYS A 172 3.95 7.14 9.66
C CYS A 172 2.80 6.13 9.71
N HIS A 173 2.27 5.86 10.90
CA HIS A 173 1.00 5.13 11.10
C HIS A 173 -0.18 6.04 11.49
N ILE A 174 -0.01 7.36 11.47
CA ILE A 174 -1.13 8.29 11.66
C ILE A 174 -2.05 8.24 10.44
N ARG A 175 -3.29 7.82 10.66
CA ARG A 175 -4.31 7.60 9.64
C ARG A 175 -5.24 8.81 9.54
N LEU A 176 -5.94 8.97 8.43
CA LEU A 176 -6.99 9.99 8.31
C LEU A 176 -8.03 9.84 9.44
N GLY A 177 -8.30 8.62 9.85
CA GLY A 177 -9.20 8.29 10.95
C GLY A 177 -8.80 8.78 12.34
N HIS A 178 -7.54 9.18 12.59
CA HIS A 178 -7.15 9.83 13.84
C HIS A 178 -7.85 11.18 13.98
N PHE A 179 -7.90 11.98 12.92
CA PHE A 179 -8.59 13.27 12.90
C PHE A 179 -10.10 13.11 13.09
N GLU A 180 -10.70 12.05 12.54
CA GLU A 180 -12.11 11.72 12.75
C GLU A 180 -12.40 11.41 14.20
N TRP A 181 -11.54 10.59 14.85
CA TRP A 181 -11.68 10.26 16.27
C TRP A 181 -11.51 11.48 17.16
N ILE A 182 -10.46 12.27 16.93
CA ILE A 182 -10.16 13.46 17.73
C ILE A 182 -11.31 14.47 17.63
N ASN A 183 -11.76 14.77 16.42
CA ASN A 183 -12.88 15.71 16.24
C ASN A 183 -14.15 15.27 16.95
N GLN A 184 -14.42 13.99 17.03
CA GLN A 184 -15.62 13.43 17.65
C GLN A 184 -15.52 13.29 19.17
N TYR A 185 -14.35 12.88 19.71
CA TYR A 185 -14.22 12.44 21.11
C TYR A 185 -13.26 13.28 21.95
N ALA A 186 -12.40 14.06 21.34
CA ALA A 186 -11.40 14.91 22.03
C ALA A 186 -11.08 16.17 21.21
N PRO A 187 -12.09 16.97 20.81
CA PRO A 187 -11.90 18.09 19.87
C PRO A 187 -10.89 19.14 20.39
N GLU A 188 -10.70 19.23 21.69
CA GLU A 188 -9.67 20.10 22.31
C GLU A 188 -8.24 19.75 21.91
N LEU A 189 -7.98 18.53 21.47
CA LEU A 189 -6.66 18.05 21.06
C LEU A 189 -6.38 18.25 19.56
N LEU A 190 -7.37 18.63 18.74
CA LEU A 190 -7.25 18.67 17.30
C LEU A 190 -6.15 19.62 16.82
N SER A 191 -6.06 20.79 17.44
CA SER A 191 -5.06 21.80 17.08
C SER A 191 -3.63 21.30 17.38
N GLU A 192 -3.39 20.83 18.61
CA GLU A 192 -2.09 20.28 19.01
C GLU A 192 -1.68 19.09 18.14
N PHE A 193 -2.61 18.15 17.91
CA PHE A 193 -2.35 16.97 17.09
C PHE A 193 -2.00 17.34 15.65
N THR A 194 -2.77 18.25 15.04
CA THR A 194 -2.50 18.73 13.67
C THR A 194 -1.15 19.41 13.58
N GLN A 195 -0.82 20.27 14.54
CA GLN A 195 0.47 20.95 14.63
C GLN A 195 1.62 19.92 14.68
N LYS A 196 1.49 18.87 15.51
CA LYS A 196 2.51 17.81 15.62
C LYS A 196 2.64 17.01 14.30
N CYS A 197 1.55 16.69 13.62
CA CYS A 197 1.60 16.04 12.32
C CYS A 197 2.38 16.88 11.31
N ILE A 198 2.19 18.21 11.30
CA ILE A 198 2.93 19.14 10.43
C ILE A 198 4.41 19.14 10.82
N GLU A 199 4.73 19.35 12.10
CA GLU A 199 6.11 19.39 12.60
C GLU A 199 6.92 18.14 12.24
N TRP A 200 6.30 16.95 12.32
CA TRP A 200 6.98 15.69 12.15
C TRP A 200 7.11 15.24 10.69
N HIS A 201 6.11 15.51 9.86
CA HIS A 201 6.01 14.93 8.52
C HIS A 201 6.03 15.96 7.40
N TYR A 202 5.77 17.24 7.70
CA TYR A 202 5.62 18.33 6.74
C TYR A 202 6.18 19.67 7.29
N PRO A 203 7.41 19.67 7.87
CA PRO A 203 7.94 20.87 8.53
C PRO A 203 8.03 22.09 7.59
N GLU A 204 8.17 21.87 6.29
CA GLU A 204 8.15 22.94 5.28
C GLU A 204 6.83 23.71 5.24
N CYS A 205 5.73 23.11 5.67
CA CYS A 205 4.43 23.78 5.71
C CYS A 205 4.39 24.88 6.79
N LEU A 206 5.22 24.81 7.83
CA LEU A 206 5.30 25.81 8.90
C LEU A 206 5.78 27.18 8.39
N GLU A 207 6.52 27.20 7.29
CA GLU A 207 7.05 28.40 6.68
C GLU A 207 6.05 29.13 5.76
N THR A 208 4.85 28.56 5.57
CA THR A 208 3.80 29.11 4.70
C THR A 208 2.84 30.01 5.47
N GLU A 209 2.12 30.89 4.75
CA GLU A 209 1.12 31.79 5.34
C GLU A 209 0.02 31.04 6.09
N ASN A 210 -0.39 29.87 5.58
CA ASN A 210 -1.36 28.98 6.23
C ASN A 210 -0.84 27.54 6.26
N PRO A 211 -0.16 27.13 7.36
CA PRO A 211 0.41 25.80 7.50
C PRO A 211 -0.61 24.66 7.35
N ILE A 212 -1.85 24.84 7.80
CA ILE A 212 -2.88 23.81 7.75
C ILE A 212 -3.33 23.58 6.30
N LEU A 213 -3.55 24.64 5.52
CA LEU A 213 -3.90 24.50 4.09
C LEU A 213 -2.74 23.92 3.28
N SER A 214 -1.49 24.31 3.61
CA SER A 214 -0.31 23.72 2.98
C SER A 214 -0.18 22.23 3.28
N PHE A 215 -0.36 21.83 4.52
CA PHE A 215 -0.42 20.45 4.96
C PHE A 215 -1.52 19.67 4.22
N ALA A 216 -2.73 20.23 4.15
CA ALA A 216 -3.84 19.62 3.43
C ALA A 216 -3.49 19.35 1.97
N LYS A 217 -2.90 20.32 1.27
CA LYS A 217 -2.43 20.16 -0.12
C LYS A 217 -1.40 19.04 -0.27
N LYS A 218 -0.43 18.93 0.64
CA LYS A 218 0.60 17.89 0.62
C LYS A 218 0.03 16.49 0.83
N VAL A 219 -0.90 16.31 1.76
CA VAL A 219 -1.58 15.03 1.97
C VAL A 219 -2.39 14.63 0.74
N ILE A 220 -3.10 15.58 0.13
CA ILE A 220 -3.88 15.36 -1.10
C ILE A 220 -2.95 14.96 -2.26
N GLU A 221 -1.87 15.70 -2.49
CA GLU A 221 -0.87 15.43 -3.52
C GLU A 221 -0.29 14.02 -3.39
N ARG A 222 0.25 13.67 -2.20
CA ARG A 222 0.86 12.36 -1.96
C ARG A 222 -0.15 11.21 -2.12
N THR A 223 -1.39 11.40 -1.68
CA THR A 223 -2.45 10.39 -1.84
C THR A 223 -2.82 10.20 -3.31
N ALA A 224 -2.94 11.28 -4.09
CA ALA A 224 -3.23 11.22 -5.52
C ALA A 224 -2.13 10.47 -6.29
N ILE A 225 -0.87 10.78 -6.00
CA ILE A 225 0.31 10.12 -6.60
C ILE A 225 0.34 8.62 -6.25
N MET A 226 0.09 8.27 -4.97
CA MET A 226 0.05 6.88 -4.54
C MET A 226 -0.99 6.08 -5.31
N ILE A 227 -2.21 6.62 -5.44
CA ILE A 227 -3.31 5.95 -6.14
C ILE A 227 -3.02 5.86 -7.64
N ALA A 228 -2.43 6.88 -8.27
CA ALA A 228 -2.00 6.82 -9.66
C ALA A 228 -1.01 5.69 -9.89
N LYS A 229 -0.04 5.52 -9.00
CA LYS A 229 0.93 4.42 -9.05
C LYS A 229 0.27 3.05 -8.85
N TRP A 230 -0.73 2.91 -7.96
CA TRP A 230 -1.49 1.66 -7.85
C TRP A 230 -2.15 1.28 -9.17
N GLN A 231 -2.78 2.26 -9.85
CA GLN A 231 -3.40 2.02 -11.16
C GLN A 231 -2.36 1.56 -12.20
N LEU A 232 -1.17 2.16 -12.21
CA LEU A 232 -0.12 1.84 -13.18
C LEU A 232 0.49 0.45 -13.01
N VAL A 233 0.48 -0.11 -11.80
CA VAL A 233 0.98 -1.47 -11.55
C VAL A 233 -0.13 -2.52 -11.41
N GLY A 234 -1.38 -2.14 -11.68
CA GLY A 234 -2.54 -3.05 -11.58
C GLY A 234 -2.91 -3.46 -10.15
N PHE A 235 -2.49 -2.69 -9.14
CA PHE A 235 -2.76 -2.98 -7.73
C PHE A 235 -4.14 -2.49 -7.30
N ALA A 236 -4.91 -3.37 -6.65
CA ALA A 236 -6.14 -3.03 -5.95
C ALA A 236 -5.98 -3.27 -4.45
N HIS A 237 -6.15 -2.22 -3.66
CA HIS A 237 -6.05 -2.26 -2.20
C HIS A 237 -7.15 -3.11 -1.57
N GLY A 238 -8.35 -3.06 -2.13
CA GLY A 238 -9.51 -3.86 -1.73
C GLY A 238 -10.27 -3.38 -0.49
N VAL A 239 -9.68 -2.52 0.35
CA VAL A 239 -10.33 -1.93 1.55
C VAL A 239 -9.82 -0.52 1.79
N MET A 240 -10.30 0.44 1.01
CA MET A 240 -9.91 1.85 1.13
C MET A 240 -10.82 2.59 2.12
N ASN A 241 -10.83 2.13 3.37
CA ASN A 241 -11.47 2.85 4.47
C ASN A 241 -10.62 4.08 4.85
N THR A 242 -11.20 5.07 5.56
CA THR A 242 -10.44 6.23 6.07
C THR A 242 -9.41 5.84 7.13
N ASP A 243 -9.64 4.73 7.84
CA ASP A 243 -8.70 4.13 8.79
C ASP A 243 -7.57 3.33 8.11
N ASN A 244 -7.60 3.14 6.79
CA ASN A 244 -6.56 2.46 6.01
C ASN A 244 -5.76 3.40 5.09
N LEU A 245 -5.95 4.71 5.21
CA LEU A 245 -5.13 5.73 4.55
C LEU A 245 -4.42 6.58 5.59
N ASN A 246 -3.12 6.79 5.40
CA ASN A 246 -2.33 7.63 6.27
C ASN A 246 -2.09 9.03 5.67
N ILE A 247 -1.58 9.93 6.52
CA ILE A 247 -1.31 11.31 6.10
C ILE A 247 -0.09 11.45 5.20
N THR A 248 0.77 10.43 5.07
CA THR A 248 1.99 10.49 4.26
C THR A 248 1.82 9.93 2.85
N GLY A 249 0.61 9.46 2.49
CA GLY A 249 0.35 8.87 1.16
C GLY A 249 1.15 7.58 0.95
N SER A 250 1.27 6.76 2.00
CA SER A 250 1.91 5.46 1.96
C SER A 250 0.87 4.35 2.11
N THR A 251 1.02 3.28 1.35
CA THR A 251 0.10 2.13 1.38
C THR A 251 0.23 1.39 2.71
N LEU A 252 -0.88 1.19 3.40
CA LEU A 252 -0.96 0.49 4.70
C LEU A 252 -2.04 -0.60 4.68
N ASP A 253 -1.95 -1.51 5.66
CA ASP A 253 -3.05 -2.44 6.01
C ASP A 253 -3.49 -3.37 4.89
N PHE A 254 -2.53 -4.16 4.45
CA PHE A 254 -2.73 -5.19 3.44
C PHE A 254 -3.65 -6.30 3.95
N GLY A 255 -4.93 -6.17 3.61
CA GLY A 255 -5.96 -7.20 3.79
C GLY A 255 -6.22 -7.93 2.47
N PRO A 256 -7.44 -7.80 1.90
CA PRO A 256 -7.80 -8.44 0.63
C PRO A 256 -7.31 -7.65 -0.59
N TYR A 257 -6.04 -7.25 -0.60
CA TYR A 257 -5.40 -6.61 -1.75
C TYR A 257 -5.10 -7.65 -2.86
N GLY A 258 -4.82 -7.18 -4.06
CA GLY A 258 -4.27 -8.01 -5.12
C GLY A 258 -3.70 -7.21 -6.28
N PHE A 259 -2.87 -7.87 -7.08
CA PHE A 259 -2.46 -7.38 -8.38
C PHE A 259 -3.35 -8.00 -9.44
N MET A 260 -3.97 -7.15 -10.26
CA MET A 260 -4.91 -7.58 -11.31
C MET A 260 -4.14 -8.32 -12.41
N GLU A 261 -4.62 -9.50 -12.76
CA GLU A 261 -4.10 -10.25 -13.89
C GLU A 261 -4.74 -9.77 -15.20
N ARG A 262 -5.90 -10.29 -15.57
CA ARG A 262 -6.63 -9.84 -16.76
C ARG A 262 -7.21 -8.44 -16.54
N PHE A 263 -7.02 -7.54 -17.50
CA PHE A 263 -7.47 -6.16 -17.33
C PHE A 263 -9.00 -6.06 -17.26
N ARG A 264 -9.49 -5.78 -16.07
CA ARG A 264 -10.91 -5.61 -15.75
C ARG A 264 -11.08 -4.39 -14.85
N PRO A 265 -11.47 -3.22 -15.39
CA PRO A 265 -11.66 -2.01 -14.57
C PRO A 265 -12.56 -2.20 -13.36
N ASN A 266 -13.61 -3.01 -13.48
CA ASN A 266 -14.53 -3.34 -12.40
C ASN A 266 -14.08 -4.52 -11.52
N TRP A 267 -12.81 -4.93 -11.62
CA TRP A 267 -12.29 -6.04 -10.81
C TRP A 267 -12.36 -5.76 -9.31
N ILE A 268 -12.83 -6.74 -8.56
CA ILE A 268 -12.93 -6.75 -7.11
C ILE A 268 -12.08 -7.91 -6.60
N ASN A 269 -10.99 -7.59 -5.89
CA ASN A 269 -10.19 -8.62 -5.24
C ASN A 269 -10.78 -9.04 -3.88
N ASN A 270 -11.51 -8.14 -3.23
CA ASN A 270 -12.12 -8.35 -1.92
C ASN A 270 -13.51 -8.98 -2.04
N HIS A 271 -13.63 -10.28 -1.76
CA HIS A 271 -14.91 -10.99 -1.78
C HIS A 271 -15.92 -10.53 -0.71
N SER A 272 -15.49 -9.71 0.27
CA SER A 272 -16.41 -9.08 1.25
C SER A 272 -17.02 -7.77 0.71
N ASP A 273 -16.57 -7.26 -0.42
CA ASP A 273 -17.09 -6.03 -1.04
C ASP A 273 -18.21 -6.36 -2.02
N TYR A 274 -19.36 -6.76 -1.52
CA TYR A 274 -20.52 -7.15 -2.34
C TYR A 274 -21.09 -6.02 -3.21
N GLN A 275 -20.79 -4.76 -2.88
CA GLN A 275 -21.30 -3.60 -3.62
C GLN A 275 -20.30 -3.07 -4.65
N GLY A 276 -19.09 -3.59 -4.67
CA GLY A 276 -18.05 -3.15 -5.58
C GLY A 276 -17.55 -1.72 -5.31
N ARG A 277 -17.60 -1.27 -4.05
CA ARG A 277 -17.13 0.05 -3.67
C ARG A 277 -15.64 0.22 -3.98
N TYR A 278 -14.84 -0.79 -3.71
CA TYR A 278 -13.37 -0.78 -3.82
C TYR A 278 -12.87 -1.51 -5.08
N THR A 279 -13.64 -1.45 -6.19
CA THR A 279 -13.15 -1.93 -7.48
C THR A 279 -11.90 -1.17 -7.89
N TYR A 280 -11.06 -1.78 -8.73
CA TYR A 280 -9.84 -1.17 -9.24
C TYR A 280 -10.09 0.23 -9.83
N GLN A 281 -11.09 0.39 -10.69
CA GLN A 281 -11.42 1.68 -11.32
C GLN A 281 -11.97 2.74 -10.34
N ASN A 282 -12.51 2.32 -9.19
CA ASN A 282 -13.09 3.24 -8.21
C ASN A 282 -12.05 3.82 -7.23
N GLN A 283 -10.84 3.30 -7.22
CA GLN A 283 -9.81 3.73 -6.26
C GLN A 283 -9.58 5.25 -6.25
N PRO A 284 -9.50 5.95 -7.40
CA PRO A 284 -9.34 7.41 -7.39
C PRO A 284 -10.52 8.14 -6.73
N SER A 285 -11.75 7.77 -7.08
CA SER A 285 -12.95 8.42 -6.51
C SER A 285 -13.13 8.14 -5.03
N ILE A 286 -12.74 6.95 -4.57
CA ILE A 286 -12.74 6.59 -3.14
C ILE A 286 -11.65 7.35 -2.39
N GLY A 287 -10.44 7.48 -2.96
CA GLY A 287 -9.38 8.31 -2.39
C GLY A 287 -9.81 9.77 -2.22
N HIS A 288 -10.41 10.34 -3.26
CA HIS A 288 -10.99 11.68 -3.21
C HIS A 288 -12.06 11.81 -2.10
N TRP A 289 -12.97 10.85 -1.99
CA TRP A 289 -14.00 10.83 -0.95
C TRP A 289 -13.41 10.73 0.47
N ASN A 290 -12.38 9.91 0.67
CA ASN A 290 -11.68 9.78 1.96
C ASN A 290 -10.99 11.09 2.36
N LEU A 291 -10.36 11.76 1.41
CA LEU A 291 -9.75 13.07 1.63
C LEU A 291 -10.80 14.14 1.94
N TRP A 292 -11.93 14.15 1.22
CA TRP A 292 -13.05 15.03 1.56
C TRP A 292 -13.55 14.81 2.99
N THR A 293 -13.72 13.55 3.40
CA THR A 293 -14.11 13.18 4.77
C THR A 293 -13.09 13.68 5.79
N TRP A 294 -11.81 13.50 5.51
CA TRP A 294 -10.73 13.97 6.37
C TRP A 294 -10.70 15.51 6.49
N LEU A 295 -10.80 16.23 5.39
CA LEU A 295 -10.78 17.70 5.36
C LEU A 295 -11.91 18.31 6.20
N ASN A 296 -13.09 17.68 6.22
CA ASN A 296 -14.18 18.13 7.07
C ASN A 296 -13.82 18.09 8.57
N ASN A 297 -12.88 17.21 8.97
CA ASN A 297 -12.39 17.15 10.35
C ASN A 297 -11.34 18.22 10.67
N LEU A 298 -10.85 18.98 9.68
CA LEU A 298 -9.96 20.12 9.88
C LEU A 298 -10.72 21.45 10.03
N ILE A 299 -12.00 21.54 9.64
CA ILE A 299 -12.81 22.77 9.71
C ILE A 299 -12.84 23.39 11.12
N PRO A 300 -12.91 22.60 12.21
CA PRO A 300 -12.90 23.16 13.57
C PRO A 300 -11.62 23.89 13.98
N LEU A 301 -10.53 23.76 13.18
CA LEU A 301 -9.27 24.48 13.41
C LEU A 301 -9.35 25.97 13.08
N ALA A 302 -10.37 26.39 12.32
CA ALA A 302 -10.60 27.79 12.02
C ALA A 302 -11.39 28.49 13.14
N GLU A 303 -11.12 29.79 13.32
CA GLU A 303 -11.94 30.65 14.19
C GLU A 303 -13.41 30.65 13.74
N PRO A 304 -14.37 30.77 14.67
CA PRO A 304 -15.80 30.64 14.35
C PRO A 304 -16.26 31.50 13.18
N GLU A 305 -15.76 32.73 13.06
CA GLU A 305 -16.10 33.70 12.03
C GLU A 305 -15.50 33.39 10.67
N GLN A 306 -14.47 32.54 10.62
CA GLN A 306 -13.72 32.19 9.41
C GLN A 306 -14.05 30.77 8.89
N LYS A 307 -14.89 30.01 9.59
CA LYS A 307 -15.16 28.61 9.25
C LYS A 307 -15.66 28.38 7.84
N ASP A 308 -16.57 29.22 7.36
CA ASP A 308 -17.12 29.07 6.02
C ASP A 308 -16.06 29.37 4.95
N GLN A 309 -15.26 30.42 5.14
CA GLN A 309 -14.14 30.72 4.25
C GLN A 309 -13.12 29.59 4.25
N PHE A 310 -12.73 29.10 5.45
CA PHE A 310 -11.75 28.02 5.56
C PHE A 310 -12.23 26.71 4.92
N LYS A 311 -13.53 26.41 5.05
CA LYS A 311 -14.15 25.27 4.38
C LYS A 311 -14.05 25.40 2.85
N GLU A 312 -14.27 26.59 2.28
CA GLU A 312 -14.10 26.84 0.85
C GLU A 312 -12.63 26.70 0.42
N GLU A 313 -11.68 27.13 1.26
CA GLU A 313 -10.25 26.99 0.98
C GLU A 313 -9.81 25.52 1.01
N LEU A 314 -10.30 24.72 1.96
CA LEU A 314 -10.08 23.26 2.00
C LEU A 314 -10.70 22.57 0.77
N ALA A 315 -11.90 22.98 0.34
CA ALA A 315 -12.52 22.45 -0.88
C ALA A 315 -11.65 22.75 -2.12
N ARG A 316 -11.13 23.98 -2.23
CA ARG A 316 -10.18 24.34 -3.31
C ARG A 316 -8.86 23.54 -3.24
N CYS A 317 -8.40 23.17 -2.05
CA CYS A 317 -7.27 22.24 -1.93
C CYS A 317 -7.61 20.87 -2.50
N LEU A 318 -8.82 20.35 -2.24
CA LEU A 318 -9.26 19.05 -2.74
C LEU A 318 -9.41 19.00 -4.27
N GLU A 319 -9.76 20.14 -4.91
CA GLU A 319 -9.82 20.24 -6.37
C GLU A 319 -8.49 19.90 -7.06
N GLN A 320 -7.36 19.93 -6.33
CA GLN A 320 -6.06 19.56 -6.87
C GLN A 320 -5.85 18.04 -6.97
N PHE A 321 -6.70 17.23 -6.34
CA PHE A 321 -6.57 15.77 -6.38
C PHE A 321 -6.68 15.21 -7.79
N GLU A 322 -7.74 15.59 -8.51
CA GLU A 322 -8.01 15.06 -9.85
C GLU A 322 -6.93 15.43 -10.87
N PRO A 323 -6.52 16.72 -11.03
CA PRO A 323 -5.44 17.05 -11.95
C PRO A 323 -4.11 16.37 -11.59
N THR A 324 -3.76 16.29 -10.30
CA THR A 324 -2.55 15.58 -9.86
C THR A 324 -2.61 14.10 -10.20
N PHE A 325 -3.74 13.45 -9.93
CA PHE A 325 -3.93 12.04 -10.27
C PHE A 325 -3.82 11.82 -11.79
N ILE A 326 -4.54 12.63 -12.59
CA ILE A 326 -4.55 12.51 -14.05
C ILE A 326 -3.15 12.70 -14.61
N GLU A 327 -2.42 13.73 -14.18
CA GLU A 327 -1.06 13.99 -14.63
C GLU A 327 -0.14 12.78 -14.40
N HIS A 328 -0.09 12.27 -13.16
CA HIS A 328 0.78 11.14 -12.82
C HIS A 328 0.35 9.84 -13.50
N TYR A 329 -0.95 9.59 -13.60
CA TYR A 329 -1.45 8.39 -14.26
C TYR A 329 -1.20 8.40 -15.76
N THR A 330 -1.50 9.51 -16.46
CA THR A 330 -1.32 9.59 -17.91
C THR A 330 0.14 9.65 -18.31
N THR A 331 0.98 10.33 -17.53
CA THR A 331 2.44 10.30 -17.70
C THR A 331 2.98 8.88 -17.60
N GLY A 332 2.65 8.17 -16.53
CA GLY A 332 3.10 6.79 -16.33
C GLY A 332 2.54 5.84 -17.38
N LEU A 333 1.31 6.04 -17.85
CA LEU A 333 0.71 5.23 -18.91
C LEU A 333 1.45 5.44 -20.25
N CYS A 334 1.77 6.67 -20.61
CA CYS A 334 2.59 6.96 -21.79
C CYS A 334 3.99 6.35 -21.68
N GLN A 335 4.62 6.40 -20.50
CA GLN A 335 5.91 5.73 -20.26
C GLN A 335 5.82 4.22 -20.45
N LYS A 336 4.78 3.57 -19.92
CA LYS A 336 4.53 2.13 -20.14
C LYS A 336 4.36 1.76 -21.61
N MET A 337 3.78 2.66 -22.39
CA MET A 337 3.56 2.52 -23.82
C MET A 337 4.79 2.92 -24.67
N GLY A 338 5.79 3.57 -24.08
CA GLY A 338 6.88 4.20 -24.84
C GLY A 338 6.37 5.25 -25.80
N LEU A 339 5.45 6.09 -25.37
CA LEU A 339 4.85 7.18 -26.14
C LEU A 339 5.24 8.54 -25.53
N PRO A 340 5.35 9.62 -26.36
CA PRO A 340 5.63 10.95 -25.87
C PRO A 340 4.47 11.47 -25.03
N HIS A 341 4.77 11.98 -23.86
CA HIS A 341 3.81 12.27 -22.80
C HIS A 341 2.87 13.41 -23.13
N PHE A 342 3.15 14.50 -23.66
CA PHE A 342 2.25 15.65 -23.82
C PHE A 342 1.47 15.67 -25.15
N HIS A 343 1.38 14.56 -25.84
CA HIS A 343 0.70 14.51 -27.13
C HIS A 343 -0.68 13.86 -26.99
N LYS A 344 -1.71 14.55 -27.49
CA LYS A 344 -3.10 14.03 -27.39
C LYS A 344 -3.22 12.62 -28.00
N ASP A 345 -2.63 12.41 -29.18
CA ASP A 345 -2.70 11.13 -29.87
C ASP A 345 -2.05 9.98 -29.06
N SER A 346 -1.05 10.29 -28.21
CA SER A 346 -0.44 9.31 -27.30
C SER A 346 -1.42 8.82 -26.24
N LEU A 347 -2.22 9.72 -25.67
CA LEU A 347 -3.26 9.36 -24.71
C LEU A 347 -4.37 8.55 -25.34
N ASP A 348 -4.87 9.00 -26.50
CA ASP A 348 -5.92 8.29 -27.24
C ASP A 348 -5.45 6.88 -27.64
N CYS A 349 -4.20 6.73 -28.07
CA CYS A 349 -3.57 5.45 -28.37
C CYS A 349 -3.45 4.57 -27.11
N SER A 350 -3.02 5.15 -25.99
CA SER A 350 -2.87 4.41 -24.72
C SER A 350 -4.22 3.91 -24.20
N PHE A 351 -5.25 4.73 -24.25
CA PHE A 351 -6.61 4.30 -23.86
C PHE A 351 -7.21 3.27 -24.84
N SER A 352 -6.87 3.36 -26.13
CA SER A 352 -7.24 2.35 -27.11
C SER A 352 -6.63 0.98 -26.76
N PHE A 353 -5.35 0.95 -26.35
CA PHE A 353 -4.71 -0.27 -25.89
C PHE A 353 -5.39 -0.85 -24.65
N LEU A 354 -5.66 -0.03 -23.62
CA LEU A 354 -6.39 -0.48 -22.43
C LEU A 354 -7.77 -1.03 -22.77
N LYS A 355 -8.47 -0.43 -23.75
CA LYS A 355 -9.75 -0.95 -24.22
C LYS A 355 -9.63 -2.31 -24.89
N ILE A 356 -8.57 -2.55 -25.67
CA ILE A 356 -8.26 -3.87 -26.24
C ILE A 356 -8.03 -4.86 -25.10
N LEU A 357 -7.16 -4.54 -24.13
CA LEU A 357 -6.90 -5.43 -22.99
C LEU A 357 -8.19 -5.80 -22.24
N GLN A 358 -9.10 -4.84 -22.06
CA GLN A 358 -10.39 -5.06 -21.41
C GLN A 358 -11.31 -5.97 -22.24
N THR A 359 -11.44 -5.70 -23.54
CA THR A 359 -12.37 -6.42 -24.41
C THR A 359 -11.91 -7.85 -24.63
N GLU A 360 -10.60 -8.03 -24.85
CA GLU A 360 -9.99 -9.33 -25.13
C GLU A 360 -9.59 -10.08 -23.84
N GLN A 361 -9.80 -9.48 -22.67
CA GLN A 361 -9.44 -10.05 -21.37
C GLN A 361 -7.95 -10.44 -21.27
N LEU A 362 -7.07 -9.64 -21.85
CA LEU A 362 -5.63 -9.88 -21.82
C LEU A 362 -5.03 -9.55 -20.44
N ASP A 363 -3.90 -10.19 -20.10
CA ASP A 363 -3.17 -9.89 -18.88
C ASP A 363 -2.59 -8.48 -18.93
N TYR A 364 -2.80 -7.71 -17.86
CA TYR A 364 -2.38 -6.31 -17.79
C TYR A 364 -0.85 -6.18 -17.88
N THR A 365 -0.14 -6.86 -17.02
CA THR A 365 1.32 -6.72 -16.89
C THR A 365 2.04 -7.33 -18.10
N GLU A 366 1.67 -8.56 -18.48
CA GLU A 366 2.29 -9.27 -19.58
C GLU A 366 2.10 -8.55 -20.93
N SER A 367 0.93 -7.95 -21.17
CA SER A 367 0.65 -7.24 -22.42
C SER A 367 1.57 -6.03 -22.62
N PHE A 368 1.88 -5.28 -21.55
CA PHE A 368 2.85 -4.18 -21.63
C PHE A 368 4.27 -4.69 -21.86
N ILE A 369 4.67 -5.81 -21.25
CA ILE A 369 5.97 -6.45 -21.52
C ILE A 369 6.08 -6.92 -22.96
N ARG A 370 5.04 -7.55 -23.51
CA ARG A 370 5.00 -7.99 -24.91
C ARG A 370 5.05 -6.79 -25.88
N LEU A 371 4.36 -5.69 -25.56
CA LEU A 371 4.43 -4.45 -26.34
C LEU A 371 5.85 -3.88 -26.34
N GLN A 372 6.50 -3.83 -25.18
CA GLN A 372 7.88 -3.41 -24.99
C GLN A 372 8.86 -4.27 -25.81
N ASN A 373 8.67 -5.59 -25.81
CA ASN A 373 9.50 -6.53 -26.54
C ASN A 373 9.19 -6.58 -28.05
N LYS A 374 8.23 -5.77 -28.52
CA LYS A 374 7.78 -5.74 -29.91
C LYS A 374 7.18 -7.09 -30.38
N GLU A 375 6.62 -7.85 -29.46
CA GLU A 375 5.94 -9.13 -29.71
C GLU A 375 4.52 -8.90 -30.26
N TYR A 376 4.40 -8.01 -31.25
CA TYR A 376 3.12 -7.56 -31.80
C TYR A 376 2.30 -8.70 -32.41
N LYS A 377 2.98 -9.70 -33.01
CA LYS A 377 2.28 -10.85 -33.57
C LYS A 377 1.59 -11.67 -32.49
N THR A 378 2.27 -11.92 -31.37
CA THR A 378 1.70 -12.67 -30.25
C THR A 378 0.50 -11.92 -29.64
N LEU A 379 0.63 -10.62 -29.40
CA LEU A 379 -0.49 -9.79 -28.92
C LEU A 379 -1.68 -9.83 -29.89
N ARG A 380 -1.42 -9.76 -31.19
CA ARG A 380 -2.43 -9.83 -32.24
C ARG A 380 -3.15 -11.19 -32.28
N ASP A 381 -2.39 -12.26 -32.16
CA ASP A 381 -2.91 -13.63 -32.20
C ASP A 381 -3.78 -13.94 -30.95
N ASP A 382 -3.57 -13.24 -29.85
CA ASP A 382 -4.38 -13.35 -28.63
C ASP A 382 -5.70 -12.54 -28.72
N CYS A 383 -5.89 -11.68 -29.73
CA CYS A 383 -7.10 -10.88 -29.91
C CYS A 383 -8.11 -11.59 -30.82
N LEU A 384 -9.38 -11.57 -30.46
CA LEU A 384 -10.49 -11.99 -31.32
C LEU A 384 -10.79 -10.91 -32.37
N ASP A 385 -10.77 -9.64 -32.01
CA ASP A 385 -10.89 -8.53 -32.95
C ASP A 385 -9.52 -8.06 -33.46
N ILE A 386 -8.99 -8.82 -34.41
CA ILE A 386 -7.71 -8.55 -35.06
C ILE A 386 -7.70 -7.16 -35.75
N ARG A 387 -8.83 -6.69 -36.29
CA ARG A 387 -8.91 -5.37 -36.94
C ARG A 387 -8.68 -4.24 -35.97
N GLN A 388 -9.31 -4.29 -34.81
CA GLN A 388 -9.11 -3.29 -33.77
C GLN A 388 -7.65 -3.23 -33.32
N PHE A 389 -7.01 -4.38 -33.20
CA PHE A 389 -5.58 -4.43 -32.84
C PHE A 389 -4.70 -3.86 -33.97
N ASP A 390 -4.97 -4.18 -35.24
CA ASP A 390 -4.20 -3.67 -36.38
C ASP A 390 -4.31 -2.16 -36.52
N GLU A 391 -5.51 -1.59 -36.29
CA GLU A 391 -5.74 -0.14 -36.25
C GLU A 391 -4.94 0.53 -35.11
N PHE A 392 -4.98 -0.04 -33.91
CA PHE A 392 -4.16 0.40 -32.76
C PHE A 392 -2.67 0.35 -33.11
N LEU A 393 -2.17 -0.77 -33.62
CA LEU A 393 -0.74 -0.96 -33.91
C LEU A 393 -0.25 0.04 -34.97
N SER A 394 -1.05 0.31 -36.00
CA SER A 394 -0.73 1.31 -37.02
C SER A 394 -0.60 2.72 -36.41
N GLN A 395 -1.53 3.12 -35.55
CA GLN A 395 -1.47 4.41 -34.84
C GLN A 395 -0.25 4.46 -33.90
N TYR A 396 -0.03 3.42 -33.11
CA TYR A 396 1.10 3.29 -32.18
C TYR A 396 2.45 3.45 -32.88
N GLN A 397 2.65 2.75 -34.01
CA GLN A 397 3.88 2.83 -34.78
C GLN A 397 4.06 4.22 -35.42
N SER A 398 2.99 4.80 -35.96
CA SER A 398 3.04 6.15 -36.55
C SER A 398 3.45 7.24 -35.55
N ILE A 399 2.98 7.16 -34.29
CA ILE A 399 3.36 8.13 -33.25
C ILE A 399 4.86 7.97 -32.92
N ARG A 400 5.38 6.75 -32.90
CA ARG A 400 6.78 6.46 -32.55
C ARG A 400 7.78 6.73 -33.68
N GLU A 401 7.33 6.70 -34.93
CA GLU A 401 8.21 6.78 -36.13
C GLU A 401 9.07 8.06 -36.17
N HIS A 402 8.58 9.13 -35.57
CA HIS A 402 9.26 10.45 -35.59
C HIS A 402 9.89 10.82 -34.23
N GLN A 403 10.05 9.86 -33.34
CA GLN A 403 10.56 10.06 -31.98
C GLN A 403 11.93 9.42 -31.76
N ASP A 404 12.63 9.83 -30.70
CA ASP A 404 13.78 9.08 -30.18
C ASP A 404 13.31 7.76 -29.56
N THR A 405 13.28 6.72 -30.37
CA THR A 405 12.81 5.39 -29.93
C THR A 405 13.69 4.76 -28.86
N ALA A 406 14.97 5.14 -28.76
CA ALA A 406 15.87 4.61 -27.73
C ALA A 406 15.49 5.12 -26.33
N GLU A 407 15.18 6.42 -26.21
CA GLU A 407 14.68 6.98 -24.96
C GLU A 407 13.33 6.39 -24.59
N LEU A 408 12.40 6.29 -25.55
CA LEU A 408 11.08 5.72 -25.30
C LEU A 408 11.15 4.24 -24.88
N ASP A 409 12.03 3.44 -25.50
CA ASP A 409 12.24 2.03 -25.12
C ASP A 409 12.87 1.92 -23.73
N ALA A 410 13.79 2.84 -23.33
CA ALA A 410 14.33 2.89 -21.99
C ALA A 410 13.27 3.26 -20.93
N ASN A 411 12.36 4.19 -21.25
CA ASN A 411 11.24 4.53 -20.39
C ASN A 411 10.31 3.34 -20.17
N MET A 412 10.01 2.56 -21.22
CA MET A 412 9.21 1.33 -21.09
C MET A 412 9.84 0.33 -20.14
N GLN A 413 11.17 0.13 -20.22
CA GLN A 413 11.89 -0.81 -19.35
C GLN A 413 11.83 -0.42 -17.87
N GLN A 414 11.75 0.88 -17.58
CA GLN A 414 11.63 1.40 -16.21
C GLN A 414 10.19 1.44 -15.71
N ALA A 415 9.20 1.46 -16.61
CA ALA A 415 7.78 1.58 -16.28
C ALA A 415 7.03 0.25 -16.26
N ASN A 416 7.54 -0.79 -16.94
CA ASN A 416 6.89 -2.08 -17.07
C ASN A 416 7.59 -3.14 -16.21
N PRO A 417 7.03 -3.50 -15.05
CA PRO A 417 7.59 -4.58 -14.24
C PRO A 417 7.39 -5.92 -14.94
N ILE A 418 8.40 -6.77 -14.87
CA ILE A 418 8.35 -8.15 -15.32
C ILE A 418 7.62 -9.00 -14.28
N TYR A 419 7.88 -8.70 -13.01
CA TYR A 419 7.32 -9.44 -11.88
C TYR A 419 6.43 -8.54 -11.02
N ILE A 420 5.25 -9.05 -10.71
CA ILE A 420 4.32 -8.51 -9.72
C ILE A 420 3.93 -9.63 -8.76
N LEU A 421 3.49 -9.32 -7.56
CA LEU A 421 3.04 -10.35 -6.62
C LEU A 421 1.62 -10.83 -6.97
N ARG A 422 1.51 -11.79 -7.89
CA ARG A 422 0.23 -12.39 -8.26
C ARG A 422 -0.37 -13.18 -7.08
N ASN A 423 -1.69 -13.27 -7.01
CA ASN A 423 -2.36 -13.95 -5.91
C ASN A 423 -1.92 -15.42 -5.75
N HIS A 424 -1.71 -16.13 -6.84
CA HIS A 424 -1.27 -17.53 -6.78
C HIS A 424 0.16 -17.69 -6.27
N MET A 425 1.07 -16.74 -6.57
CA MET A 425 2.44 -16.76 -6.02
C MET A 425 2.41 -16.61 -4.50
N ALA A 426 1.64 -15.66 -3.98
CA ALA A 426 1.46 -15.48 -2.55
C ALA A 426 0.83 -16.73 -1.90
N GLN A 427 -0.14 -17.37 -2.59
CA GLN A 427 -0.79 -18.59 -2.10
C GLN A 427 0.18 -19.77 -2.02
N HIS A 428 1.04 -19.99 -3.02
CA HIS A 428 2.07 -21.03 -2.98
C HIS A 428 3.07 -20.80 -1.84
N ALA A 429 3.49 -19.54 -1.62
CA ALA A 429 4.36 -19.21 -0.51
C ALA A 429 3.72 -19.49 0.87
N ILE A 430 2.40 -19.22 1.00
CA ILE A 430 1.63 -19.51 2.19
C ILE A 430 1.56 -21.03 2.44
N GLU A 431 1.22 -21.80 1.42
CA GLU A 431 1.09 -23.27 1.52
C GLU A 431 2.42 -23.94 1.88
N ALA A 432 3.56 -23.43 1.39
CA ALA A 432 4.87 -23.88 1.80
C ALA A 432 5.15 -23.49 3.25
N ALA A 433 4.91 -22.23 3.63
CA ALA A 433 5.12 -21.72 4.97
C ALA A 433 4.26 -22.43 6.05
N GLU A 434 3.03 -22.84 5.72
CA GLU A 434 2.18 -23.66 6.60
C GLU A 434 2.80 -25.03 6.90
N ARG A 435 3.73 -25.52 6.08
CA ARG A 435 4.51 -26.73 6.28
C ARG A 435 5.91 -26.48 6.88
N ASP A 436 6.14 -25.27 7.43
CA ASP A 436 7.42 -24.83 8.00
C ASP A 436 8.54 -24.68 6.94
N ASP A 437 8.17 -24.49 5.66
CA ASP A 437 9.08 -24.25 4.53
C ASP A 437 8.94 -22.81 4.03
N PHE A 438 9.93 -21.97 4.31
CA PHE A 438 9.97 -20.56 3.92
C PHE A 438 10.80 -20.30 2.66
N SER A 439 11.24 -21.34 1.96
CA SER A 439 12.08 -21.20 0.76
C SER A 439 11.39 -20.42 -0.34
N GLU A 440 10.07 -20.61 -0.51
CA GLU A 440 9.29 -19.87 -1.51
C GLU A 440 9.07 -18.40 -1.11
N VAL A 441 8.94 -18.10 0.19
CA VAL A 441 8.92 -16.71 0.68
C VAL A 441 10.27 -16.03 0.38
N ASP A 442 11.40 -16.69 0.63
CA ASP A 442 12.74 -16.16 0.34
C ASP A 442 12.95 -15.96 -1.16
N ARG A 443 12.54 -16.94 -1.99
CA ARG A 443 12.62 -16.83 -3.46
C ARG A 443 11.82 -15.65 -3.98
N LEU A 444 10.55 -15.52 -3.59
CA LEU A 444 9.70 -14.40 -4.00
C LEU A 444 10.21 -13.06 -3.49
N PHE A 445 10.72 -13.02 -2.26
CA PHE A 445 11.31 -11.81 -1.71
C PHE A 445 12.48 -11.32 -2.56
N LYS A 446 13.37 -12.22 -2.97
CA LYS A 446 14.50 -11.90 -3.87
C LYS A 446 14.03 -11.51 -5.26
N LEU A 447 13.11 -12.26 -5.86
CA LEU A 447 12.56 -12.01 -7.19
C LEU A 447 11.90 -10.62 -7.27
N LEU A 448 11.05 -10.28 -6.31
CA LEU A 448 10.30 -9.04 -6.26
C LEU A 448 11.14 -7.82 -5.89
N ASN A 449 12.39 -8.01 -5.41
CA ASN A 449 13.30 -6.91 -5.10
C ASN A 449 13.80 -6.16 -6.37
N GLN A 450 13.82 -6.83 -7.53
CA GLN A 450 14.23 -6.25 -8.81
C GLN A 450 13.17 -6.52 -9.88
N PRO A 451 11.95 -5.93 -9.76
CA PRO A 451 10.81 -6.34 -10.57
C PRO A 451 10.93 -5.97 -12.07
N TYR A 452 11.85 -5.08 -12.42
CA TYR A 452 12.08 -4.60 -13.79
C TYR A 452 13.23 -5.32 -14.51
N THR A 453 13.94 -6.22 -13.82
CA THR A 453 15.10 -6.93 -14.36
C THR A 453 14.83 -8.42 -14.42
N ARG A 454 15.09 -9.04 -15.58
CA ARG A 454 14.94 -10.49 -15.76
C ARG A 454 15.88 -11.28 -14.85
N GLN A 455 15.37 -12.28 -14.14
CA GLN A 455 16.09 -13.09 -13.15
C GLN A 455 15.88 -14.59 -13.40
N PRO A 456 16.47 -15.15 -14.49
CA PRO A 456 16.19 -16.53 -14.93
C PRO A 456 16.51 -17.61 -13.89
N GLU A 457 17.45 -17.33 -12.97
CA GLU A 457 17.85 -18.26 -11.90
C GLU A 457 16.85 -18.32 -10.75
N LEU A 458 15.98 -17.31 -10.59
CA LEU A 458 14.97 -17.22 -9.53
C LEU A 458 13.56 -17.44 -10.05
N GLU A 459 13.31 -17.09 -11.32
CA GLU A 459 11.97 -17.12 -11.88
C GLU A 459 11.47 -18.55 -12.14
N GLN A 460 10.16 -18.70 -12.02
CA GLN A 460 9.43 -19.90 -12.43
C GLN A 460 8.42 -19.50 -13.52
N PRO A 461 7.99 -20.43 -14.40
CA PRO A 461 7.08 -20.09 -15.50
C PRO A 461 5.80 -19.38 -15.07
N GLN A 462 5.24 -19.72 -13.91
CA GLN A 462 4.04 -19.12 -13.35
C GLN A 462 4.24 -17.68 -12.84
N ASP A 463 5.48 -17.20 -12.69
CA ASP A 463 5.74 -15.82 -12.23
C ASP A 463 5.51 -14.80 -13.36
N LEU A 464 5.50 -15.23 -14.62
CA LEU A 464 5.53 -14.37 -15.79
C LEU A 464 4.15 -14.05 -16.39
N GLY A 465 3.14 -14.83 -16.07
CA GLY A 465 1.81 -14.67 -16.67
C GLY A 465 0.68 -15.09 -15.75
N PRO A 466 -0.56 -14.92 -16.17
CA PRO A 466 -1.73 -15.33 -15.41
C PRO A 466 -1.81 -16.86 -15.33
N LEU A 467 -2.53 -17.37 -14.35
CA LEU A 467 -2.90 -18.78 -14.32
C LEU A 467 -3.75 -19.12 -15.56
N PRO A 468 -3.70 -20.38 -16.01
CA PRO A 468 -4.61 -20.88 -17.05
C PRO A 468 -6.06 -20.57 -16.70
N SER A 469 -6.89 -20.30 -17.70
CA SER A 469 -8.28 -19.84 -17.51
C SER A 469 -9.20 -20.87 -16.84
N ASP A 470 -8.80 -22.13 -16.79
CA ASP A 470 -9.49 -23.24 -16.11
C ASP A 470 -9.10 -23.36 -14.62
N VAL A 471 -8.09 -22.61 -14.15
CA VAL A 471 -7.71 -22.55 -12.73
C VAL A 471 -8.48 -21.42 -12.07
N PRO A 472 -9.22 -21.70 -10.97
CA PRO A 472 -9.95 -20.65 -10.25
C PRO A 472 -9.05 -19.58 -9.68
N ASP A 473 -9.50 -18.33 -9.72
CA ASP A 473 -8.84 -17.21 -9.04
C ASP A 473 -8.75 -17.49 -7.52
N VAL A 474 -7.64 -17.10 -6.91
CA VAL A 474 -7.48 -17.19 -5.46
C VAL A 474 -8.43 -16.20 -4.78
N ALA A 475 -9.40 -16.73 -4.04
CA ALA A 475 -10.36 -15.90 -3.29
C ALA A 475 -9.69 -15.29 -2.05
N VAL A 476 -9.81 -13.97 -1.88
CA VAL A 476 -9.38 -13.25 -0.68
C VAL A 476 -10.54 -12.42 -0.10
N SER A 477 -10.55 -12.28 1.22
CA SER A 477 -11.60 -11.58 1.95
C SER A 477 -11.00 -10.72 3.07
N CYS A 478 -11.82 -9.90 3.74
CA CYS A 478 -11.38 -9.11 4.90
C CYS A 478 -10.86 -9.96 6.07
N SER A 479 -11.16 -11.26 6.09
CA SER A 479 -10.62 -12.23 7.06
C SER A 479 -9.29 -12.85 6.61
N SER A 480 -8.81 -12.51 5.42
CA SER A 480 -7.59 -13.07 4.82
C SER A 480 -6.32 -12.50 5.42
#